data_04559c650d7f08a30ba8c75bd21b92b4
#
_entry.id   04559c650d7f08a30ba8c75bd21b92b4
#
_cell.length_a   1.000
_cell.length_b   1.000
_cell.length_c   1.000
_cell.angle_alpha   90.00
_cell.angle_beta   90.00
_cell.angle_gamma   90.00
#
_symmetry.space_group_name_H-M   'P 1'
#
loop_
_entity.id
_entity.type
_entity.pdbx_description
1 polymer ?
#
loop_
_entity_poly.entity_id
_entity_poly.type
_entity_poly.pdbx_seq_one_letter_code
_entity_poly.pdbx_strand_id
1 'polypeptide(L)'
;GGTILITRRMLQKAKNEDELAAILAHEISHVSHRDGLASVKRARWVEAVSILGSETAKKVGGAELTKLVSLFEGSVDDVAKTLLVNGYSREQEMEADLGALAFLNRLGYSPYGLTDSLEKMAREQTGGSKQGIFATHPGMNERLASSKSAIAKNQWPRKDDPARNRRFRELTG
;
A
#
# COMPACT_ATOMS: atom_id res chain seq x y z
N GLY A 1 15.83 4.99 0.32
CA GLY A 1 14.43 4.58 0.14
C GLY A 1 14.30 3.44 -0.85
N GLY A 2 13.12 2.87 -0.94
CA GLY A 2 12.85 1.81 -1.90
C GLY A 2 12.92 0.39 -1.31
N THR A 3 13.05 0.26 -0.01
CA THR A 3 12.95 -1.04 0.67
C THR A 3 11.49 -1.48 0.70
N ILE A 4 11.25 -2.72 0.26
CA ILE A 4 9.93 -3.38 0.30
C ILE A 4 10.02 -4.51 1.34
N LEU A 5 9.06 -4.54 2.25
CA LEU A 5 8.93 -5.58 3.26
C LEU A 5 7.68 -6.40 3.01
N ILE A 6 7.85 -7.69 2.76
CA ILE A 6 6.75 -8.65 2.60
C ILE A 6 6.73 -9.57 3.82
N THR A 7 5.59 -9.62 4.49
CA THR A 7 5.42 -10.54 5.62
C THR A 7 5.31 -11.99 5.13
N ARG A 8 5.78 -12.93 5.94
CA ARG A 8 5.61 -14.37 5.65
C ARG A 8 4.14 -14.72 5.40
N ARG A 9 3.22 -14.14 6.19
CA ARG A 9 1.78 -14.37 6.04
C ARG A 9 1.27 -13.90 4.69
N MET A 10 1.77 -12.78 4.16
CA MET A 10 1.39 -12.28 2.84
C MET A 10 1.91 -13.20 1.73
N LEU A 11 3.14 -13.68 1.84
CA LEU A 11 3.71 -14.65 0.90
C LEU A 11 2.88 -15.95 0.88
N GLN A 12 2.49 -16.46 2.05
CA GLN A 12 1.68 -17.68 2.17
C GLN A 12 0.24 -17.52 1.63
N LYS A 13 -0.27 -16.30 1.51
CA LYS A 13 -1.59 -16.02 0.93
C LYS A 13 -1.60 -16.03 -0.60
N ALA A 14 -0.47 -15.77 -1.23
CA ALA A 14 -0.34 -15.88 -2.67
C ALA A 14 -0.50 -17.34 -3.09
N LYS A 15 -1.37 -17.62 -4.06
CA LYS A 15 -1.63 -18.99 -4.57
C LYS A 15 -0.80 -19.35 -5.78
N ASN A 16 -0.27 -18.36 -6.44
CA ASN A 16 0.56 -18.49 -7.63
C ASN A 16 1.52 -17.32 -7.76
N GLU A 17 2.42 -17.40 -8.73
CA GLU A 17 3.42 -16.38 -8.99
C GLU A 17 2.80 -15.05 -9.47
N ASP A 18 1.70 -15.06 -10.21
CA ASP A 18 1.03 -13.84 -10.67
C ASP A 18 0.47 -13.02 -9.50
N GLU A 19 -0.06 -13.68 -8.46
CA GLU A 19 -0.51 -12.99 -7.24
C GLU A 19 0.67 -12.42 -6.44
N LEU A 20 1.76 -13.15 -6.31
CA LEU A 20 2.97 -12.64 -5.67
C LEU A 20 3.56 -11.46 -6.43
N ALA A 21 3.63 -11.57 -7.76
CA ALA A 21 4.06 -10.49 -8.64
C ALA A 21 3.16 -9.26 -8.51
N ALA A 22 1.85 -9.45 -8.33
CA ALA A 22 0.90 -8.35 -8.12
C ALA A 22 1.13 -7.62 -6.81
N ILE A 23 1.39 -8.34 -5.71
CA ILE A 23 1.74 -7.74 -4.43
C ILE A 23 3.04 -6.92 -4.57
N LEU A 24 4.07 -7.49 -5.18
CA LEU A 24 5.34 -6.79 -5.40
C LEU A 24 5.17 -5.56 -6.30
N ALA A 25 4.41 -5.66 -7.38
CA ALA A 25 4.14 -4.56 -8.30
C ALA A 25 3.39 -3.41 -7.61
N HIS A 26 2.46 -3.71 -6.70
CA HIS A 26 1.76 -2.73 -5.88
C HIS A 26 2.74 -1.97 -4.96
N GLU A 27 3.60 -2.68 -4.23
CA GLU A 27 4.61 -2.05 -3.38
C GLU A 27 5.64 -1.23 -4.19
N ILE A 28 6.06 -1.73 -5.36
CA ILE A 28 6.93 -0.98 -6.27
C ILE A 28 6.26 0.31 -6.74
N SER A 29 4.94 0.28 -6.98
CA SER A 29 4.18 1.45 -7.36
C SER A 29 4.18 2.51 -6.25
N HIS A 30 3.94 2.14 -4.99
CA HIS A 30 4.06 3.04 -3.84
C HIS A 30 5.46 3.68 -3.73
N VAL A 31 6.51 2.88 -3.94
CA VAL A 31 7.90 3.38 -3.96
C VAL A 31 8.10 4.38 -5.10
N SER A 32 7.61 4.06 -6.30
CA SER A 32 7.71 4.90 -7.49
C SER A 32 7.03 6.26 -7.31
N HIS A 33 5.84 6.29 -6.69
CA HIS A 33 5.09 7.50 -6.39
C HIS A 33 5.59 8.23 -5.13
N ARG A 34 6.50 7.64 -4.36
CA ARG A 34 6.99 8.17 -3.08
C ARG A 34 5.88 8.35 -2.04
N ASP A 35 4.88 7.46 -2.07
CA ASP A 35 3.68 7.56 -1.24
C ASP A 35 3.98 7.55 0.26
N GLY A 36 4.96 6.75 0.70
CA GLY A 36 5.42 6.75 2.08
C GLY A 36 5.88 8.14 2.54
N LEU A 37 6.64 8.85 1.72
CA LEU A 37 7.09 10.20 2.03
C LEU A 37 5.93 11.21 2.05
N ALA A 38 4.99 11.09 1.12
CA ALA A 38 3.80 11.94 1.07
C ALA A 38 2.91 11.73 2.31
N SER A 39 2.72 10.47 2.74
CA SER A 39 1.95 10.13 3.94
C SER A 39 2.58 10.68 5.21
N VAL A 40 3.89 10.60 5.36
CA VAL A 40 4.63 11.20 6.49
C VAL A 40 4.49 12.71 6.50
N LYS A 41 4.69 13.37 5.36
CA LYS A 41 4.52 14.83 5.26
C LYS A 41 3.11 15.24 5.68
N ARG A 42 2.09 14.53 5.21
CA ARG A 42 0.70 14.80 5.56
C ARG A 42 0.45 14.63 7.06
N ALA A 43 0.91 13.54 7.67
CA ALA A 43 0.75 13.30 9.10
C ALA A 43 1.39 14.40 9.94
N ARG A 44 2.61 14.84 9.59
CA ARG A 44 3.31 15.94 10.26
C ARG A 44 2.59 17.28 10.10
N TRP A 45 2.02 17.55 8.91
CA TRP A 45 1.21 18.74 8.72
C TRP A 45 -0.05 18.75 9.60
N VAL A 46 -0.77 17.62 9.68
CA VAL A 46 -1.95 17.50 10.55
C VAL A 46 -1.55 17.73 12.01
N GLU A 47 -0.45 17.16 12.47
CA GLU A 47 0.05 17.33 13.82
C GLU A 47 0.49 18.78 14.08
N ALA A 48 1.21 19.41 13.15
CA ALA A 48 1.60 20.82 13.25
C ALA A 48 0.38 21.76 13.33
N VAL A 49 -0.66 21.53 12.51
CA VAL A 49 -1.90 22.29 12.54
C VAL A 49 -2.64 22.06 13.87
N SER A 50 -2.64 20.84 14.39
CA SER A 50 -3.23 20.52 15.70
C SER A 50 -2.53 21.27 16.84
N ILE A 51 -1.20 21.35 16.83
CA ILE A 51 -0.40 22.10 17.82
C ILE A 51 -0.73 23.60 17.72
N LEU A 52 -0.76 24.16 16.52
CA LEU A 52 -1.03 25.57 16.28
C LEU A 52 -2.49 25.97 16.55
N GLY A 53 -3.44 25.06 16.33
CA GLY A 53 -4.86 25.26 16.56
C GLY A 53 -5.30 25.05 18.01
N SER A 54 -4.43 24.55 18.89
CA SER A 54 -4.74 24.36 20.30
C SER A 54 -4.78 25.72 21.03
N GLU A 55 -5.64 25.84 22.06
CA GLU A 55 -5.72 27.08 22.87
C GLU A 55 -4.39 27.43 23.55
N THR A 56 -3.52 26.44 23.75
CA THR A 56 -2.16 26.62 24.25
C THR A 56 -1.24 27.35 23.24
N ALA A 57 -1.54 27.34 21.95
CA ALA A 57 -0.78 28.06 20.93
C ALA A 57 -0.84 29.59 21.09
N LYS A 58 -1.83 30.11 21.82
CA LYS A 58 -1.91 31.55 22.18
C LYS A 58 -0.82 31.99 23.13
N LYS A 59 -0.04 31.03 23.70
CA LYS A 59 1.15 31.25 24.53
C LYS A 59 2.32 30.47 23.94
N VAL A 60 2.68 30.72 22.67
CA VAL A 60 3.80 30.05 22.01
C VAL A 60 5.07 30.28 22.81
N GLY A 61 5.39 29.35 23.70
CA GLY A 61 6.66 29.26 24.39
C GLY A 61 7.67 28.44 23.58
N GLY A 62 8.94 28.50 23.94
CA GLY A 62 10.01 27.78 23.24
C GLY A 62 9.78 26.25 23.13
N ALA A 63 8.97 25.66 24.03
CA ALA A 63 8.66 24.23 24.04
C ALA A 63 7.78 23.79 22.85
N GLU A 64 6.78 24.58 22.46
CA GLU A 64 5.94 24.28 21.30
C GLU A 64 6.71 24.48 19.98
N LEU A 65 7.56 25.50 19.91
CA LEU A 65 8.42 25.72 18.76
C LEU A 65 9.40 24.54 18.58
N THR A 66 10.00 24.04 19.68
CA THR A 66 10.86 22.88 19.66
C THR A 66 10.11 21.62 19.20
N LYS A 67 8.88 21.40 19.63
CA LYS A 67 8.01 20.31 19.13
C LYS A 67 7.74 20.44 17.64
N LEU A 68 7.40 21.63 17.16
CA LEU A 68 7.18 21.87 15.72
C LEU A 68 8.43 21.55 14.90
N VAL A 69 9.61 21.97 15.35
CA VAL A 69 10.88 21.68 14.67
C VAL A 69 11.18 20.19 14.68
N SER A 70 10.99 19.50 15.80
CA SER A 70 11.26 18.06 15.92
C SER A 70 10.36 17.20 15.02
N LEU A 71 9.16 17.66 14.67
CA LEU A 71 8.29 16.98 13.70
C LEU A 71 8.92 16.87 12.31
N PHE A 72 9.82 17.77 11.95
CA PHE A 72 10.46 17.81 10.64
C PHE A 72 11.87 17.18 10.62
N GLU A 73 12.42 16.82 11.78
CA GLU A 73 13.74 16.18 11.91
C GLU A 73 13.71 14.63 11.86
N GLY A 74 12.57 14.02 11.51
CA GLY A 74 12.34 12.60 11.64
C GLY A 74 13.19 11.70 10.76
N SER A 75 13.52 10.53 11.31
CA SER A 75 14.32 9.46 10.71
C SER A 75 13.49 8.53 9.81
N VAL A 76 14.16 7.57 9.14
CA VAL A 76 13.52 6.49 8.35
C VAL A 76 12.56 5.64 9.22
N ASP A 77 12.87 5.49 10.51
CA ASP A 77 12.01 4.77 11.47
C ASP A 77 10.65 5.43 11.67
N ASP A 78 10.59 6.76 11.57
CA ASP A 78 9.33 7.51 11.68
C ASP A 78 8.43 7.28 10.46
N VAL A 79 9.01 7.04 9.28
CA VAL A 79 8.26 6.67 8.07
C VAL A 79 7.55 5.35 8.30
N ALA A 80 8.25 4.34 8.76
CA ALA A 80 7.69 3.02 9.02
C ALA A 80 6.60 3.09 10.11
N LYS A 81 6.83 3.80 11.21
CA LYS A 81 5.85 4.00 12.29
C LYS A 81 4.60 4.73 11.79
N THR A 82 4.79 5.80 11.02
CA THR A 82 3.69 6.60 10.47
C THR A 82 2.82 5.77 9.53
N LEU A 83 3.42 4.96 8.66
CA LEU A 83 2.69 4.08 7.75
C LEU A 83 1.95 2.96 8.49
N LEU A 84 2.54 2.40 9.56
CA LEU A 84 1.87 1.39 10.39
C LEU A 84 0.65 1.94 11.13
N VAL A 85 0.66 3.23 11.48
CA VAL A 85 -0.43 3.88 12.22
C VAL A 85 -1.49 4.48 11.29
N ASN A 86 -1.08 5.20 10.25
CA ASN A 86 -1.97 6.00 9.40
C ASN A 86 -2.30 5.32 8.07
N GLY A 87 -1.49 4.37 7.61
CA GLY A 87 -1.64 3.74 6.30
C GLY A 87 -1.49 4.71 5.12
N TYR A 88 -1.85 4.23 3.94
CA TYR A 88 -1.97 5.03 2.73
C TYR A 88 -3.39 5.59 2.58
N SER A 89 -3.54 6.64 1.77
CA SER A 89 -4.86 7.12 1.41
C SER A 89 -5.50 6.22 0.35
N ARG A 90 -6.83 6.27 0.22
CA ARG A 90 -7.55 5.47 -0.81
C ARG A 90 -7.11 5.83 -2.22
N GLU A 91 -6.81 7.10 -2.46
CA GLU A 91 -6.30 7.60 -3.73
C GLU A 91 -4.93 6.99 -4.05
N GLN A 92 -4.01 7.00 -3.07
CA GLN A 92 -2.69 6.37 -3.21
C GLN A 92 -2.80 4.87 -3.50
N GLU A 93 -3.72 4.18 -2.80
CA GLU A 93 -3.98 2.76 -3.04
C GLU A 93 -4.49 2.48 -4.46
N MET A 94 -5.43 3.30 -4.95
CA MET A 94 -5.95 3.15 -6.32
C MET A 94 -4.88 3.45 -7.38
N GLU A 95 -4.06 4.47 -7.16
CA GLU A 95 -2.93 4.79 -8.05
C GLU A 95 -1.87 3.68 -8.05
N ALA A 96 -1.57 3.10 -6.87
CA ALA A 96 -0.65 1.98 -6.74
C ALA A 96 -1.19 0.73 -7.46
N ASP A 97 -2.49 0.46 -7.36
CA ASP A 97 -3.11 -0.66 -8.07
C ASP A 97 -3.06 -0.46 -9.59
N LEU A 98 -3.35 0.74 -10.09
CA LEU A 98 -3.26 1.03 -11.53
C LEU A 98 -1.82 0.90 -12.04
N GLY A 99 -0.84 1.36 -11.28
CA GLY A 99 0.58 1.17 -11.56
C GLY A 99 0.96 -0.32 -11.58
N ALA A 100 0.49 -1.08 -10.59
CA ALA A 100 0.72 -2.53 -10.52
C ALA A 100 0.16 -3.26 -11.73
N LEU A 101 -1.07 -2.96 -12.14
CA LEU A 101 -1.69 -3.55 -13.34
C LEU A 101 -0.87 -3.29 -14.61
N ALA A 102 -0.36 -2.06 -14.75
CA ALA A 102 0.48 -1.68 -15.88
C ALA A 102 1.83 -2.44 -15.86
N PHE A 103 2.47 -2.57 -14.67
CA PHE A 103 3.71 -3.35 -14.52
C PHE A 103 3.48 -4.83 -14.85
N LEU A 104 2.43 -5.44 -14.30
CA LEU A 104 2.11 -6.85 -14.57
C LEU A 104 1.92 -7.12 -16.06
N ASN A 105 1.09 -6.31 -16.72
CA ASN A 105 0.84 -6.49 -18.14
C ASN A 105 2.10 -6.32 -18.98
N ARG A 106 2.92 -5.30 -18.70
CA ARG A 106 4.18 -5.00 -19.41
C ARG A 106 5.20 -6.13 -19.24
N LEU A 107 5.28 -6.74 -18.06
CA LEU A 107 6.22 -7.82 -17.75
C LEU A 107 5.69 -9.21 -18.14
N GLY A 108 4.51 -9.29 -18.74
CA GLY A 108 3.92 -10.54 -19.18
C GLY A 108 3.18 -11.33 -18.11
N TYR A 109 3.10 -10.83 -16.87
CA TYR A 109 2.26 -11.39 -15.81
C TYR A 109 0.78 -11.16 -16.06
N SER A 110 -0.09 -11.94 -15.39
CA SER A 110 -1.53 -11.73 -15.44
C SER A 110 -1.94 -10.54 -14.57
N PRO A 111 -2.57 -9.48 -15.12
CA PRO A 111 -3.14 -8.40 -14.30
C PRO A 111 -4.21 -8.90 -13.31
N TYR A 112 -4.80 -10.05 -13.60
CA TYR A 112 -5.79 -10.68 -12.71
C TYR A 112 -5.18 -11.17 -11.39
N GLY A 113 -3.87 -11.36 -11.30
CA GLY A 113 -3.20 -11.65 -10.03
C GLY A 113 -3.50 -10.60 -8.95
N LEU A 114 -3.62 -9.31 -9.34
CA LEU A 114 -4.01 -8.25 -8.42
C LEU A 114 -5.49 -8.39 -7.99
N THR A 115 -6.41 -8.54 -8.92
CA THR A 115 -7.84 -8.66 -8.58
C THR A 115 -8.15 -9.93 -7.79
N ASP A 116 -7.47 -11.03 -8.09
CA ASP A 116 -7.61 -12.29 -7.34
C ASP A 116 -7.11 -12.13 -5.90
N SER A 117 -6.01 -11.40 -5.67
CA SER A 117 -5.50 -11.06 -4.35
C SER A 117 -6.43 -10.12 -3.59
N LEU A 118 -6.90 -9.03 -4.22
CA LEU A 118 -7.83 -8.08 -3.62
C LEU A 118 -9.16 -8.74 -3.24
N GLU A 119 -9.68 -9.64 -4.09
CA GLU A 119 -10.94 -10.35 -3.80
C GLU A 119 -10.83 -11.24 -2.56
N LYS A 120 -9.71 -11.96 -2.38
CA LYS A 120 -9.46 -12.74 -1.17
C LYS A 120 -9.40 -11.84 0.07
N MET A 121 -8.65 -10.75 -0.03
CA MET A 121 -8.53 -9.79 1.08
C MET A 121 -9.88 -9.15 1.41
N ALA A 122 -10.69 -8.78 0.44
CA ALA A 122 -12.02 -8.23 0.66
C ALA A 122 -12.94 -9.22 1.41
N ARG A 123 -12.89 -10.52 1.05
CA ARG A 123 -13.66 -11.57 1.76
C ARG A 123 -13.19 -11.74 3.21
N GLU A 124 -11.90 -11.65 3.48
CA GLU A 124 -11.36 -11.71 4.84
C GLU A 124 -11.74 -10.49 5.69
N GLN A 125 -11.83 -9.31 5.07
CA GLN A 125 -12.21 -8.07 5.74
C GLN A 125 -13.65 -8.09 6.26
N THR A 126 -14.57 -8.80 5.62
CA THR A 126 -15.97 -8.95 6.08
C THR A 126 -16.07 -9.61 7.46
N GLY A 127 -15.04 -10.30 7.93
CA GLY A 127 -14.90 -10.83 9.29
C GLY A 127 -14.55 -9.79 10.38
N GLY A 128 -14.54 -8.48 10.08
CA GLY A 128 -14.37 -7.41 11.08
C GLY A 128 -12.93 -7.05 11.42
N SER A 129 -11.94 -7.64 10.77
CA SER A 129 -10.53 -7.33 11.04
C SER A 129 -10.12 -5.99 10.41
N LYS A 130 -9.86 -4.99 11.27
CA LYS A 130 -9.22 -3.71 10.88
C LYS A 130 -7.71 -3.71 11.18
N GLN A 131 -7.10 -4.89 11.38
CA GLN A 131 -5.71 -5.02 11.77
C GLN A 131 -4.80 -5.48 10.61
N GLY A 132 -3.51 -5.24 10.75
CA GLY A 132 -2.50 -5.65 9.77
C GLY A 132 -2.63 -4.93 8.44
N ILE A 133 -2.64 -5.68 7.33
CA ILE A 133 -2.69 -5.14 5.96
C ILE A 133 -3.92 -4.24 5.71
N PHE A 134 -5.05 -4.48 6.38
CA PHE A 134 -6.27 -3.69 6.22
C PHE A 134 -6.19 -2.31 6.88
N ALA A 135 -5.29 -2.15 7.86
CA ALA A 135 -5.02 -0.85 8.48
C ALA A 135 -4.11 0.02 7.61
N THR A 136 -3.12 -0.60 6.96
CA THR A 136 -2.13 0.08 6.13
C THR A 136 -2.60 0.29 4.69
N HIS A 137 -3.45 -0.61 4.16
CA HIS A 137 -3.96 -0.60 2.79
C HIS A 137 -5.50 -0.67 2.76
N PRO A 138 -6.19 0.45 2.96
CA PRO A 138 -7.66 0.50 3.03
C PRO A 138 -8.34 0.37 1.66
N GLY A 139 -9.68 0.24 1.69
CA GLY A 139 -10.52 0.39 0.49
C GLY A 139 -10.61 -0.85 -0.40
N MET A 140 -10.49 -2.07 0.13
CA MET A 140 -10.41 -3.31 -0.68
C MET A 140 -11.50 -3.45 -1.73
N ASN A 141 -12.76 -3.14 -1.41
CA ASN A 141 -13.87 -3.27 -2.36
C ASN A 141 -13.82 -2.23 -3.48
N GLU A 142 -13.49 -0.98 -3.14
CA GLU A 142 -13.34 0.11 -4.11
C GLU A 142 -12.15 -0.15 -5.05
N ARG A 143 -11.04 -0.59 -4.50
CA ARG A 143 -9.83 -0.98 -5.21
C ARG A 143 -10.10 -2.15 -6.17
N LEU A 144 -10.81 -3.18 -5.71
CA LEU A 144 -11.20 -4.32 -6.54
C LEU A 144 -12.07 -3.87 -7.72
N ALA A 145 -13.07 -3.03 -7.48
CA ALA A 145 -13.93 -2.51 -8.53
C ALA A 145 -13.16 -1.67 -9.55
N SER A 146 -12.30 -0.77 -9.08
CA SER A 146 -11.44 0.08 -9.93
C SER A 146 -10.49 -0.77 -10.78
N SER A 147 -9.82 -1.76 -10.17
CA SER A 147 -8.89 -2.65 -10.86
C SER A 147 -9.59 -3.49 -11.94
N LYS A 148 -10.77 -4.05 -11.65
CA LYS A 148 -11.59 -4.78 -12.63
C LYS A 148 -11.99 -3.88 -13.80
N SER A 149 -12.41 -2.64 -13.52
CA SER A 149 -12.75 -1.66 -14.55
C SER A 149 -11.55 -1.31 -15.45
N ALA A 150 -10.36 -1.11 -14.86
CA ALA A 150 -9.14 -0.83 -15.59
C ALA A 150 -8.73 -2.00 -16.50
N ILE A 151 -8.80 -3.24 -16.03
CA ILE A 151 -8.53 -4.44 -16.83
C ILE A 151 -9.49 -4.53 -18.02
N ALA A 152 -10.79 -4.33 -17.79
CA ALA A 152 -11.81 -4.37 -18.84
C ALA A 152 -11.61 -3.26 -19.88
N LYS A 153 -11.37 -2.02 -19.43
CA LYS A 153 -11.13 -0.86 -20.31
C LYS A 153 -9.92 -1.06 -21.23
N ASN A 154 -8.85 -1.64 -20.71
CA ASN A 154 -7.63 -1.89 -21.45
C ASN A 154 -7.62 -3.25 -22.18
N GLN A 155 -8.68 -4.06 -22.04
CA GLN A 155 -8.81 -5.39 -22.63
C GLN A 155 -7.62 -6.32 -22.31
N TRP A 156 -7.03 -6.17 -21.12
CA TRP A 156 -5.92 -7.01 -20.71
C TRP A 156 -6.40 -8.46 -20.46
N PRO A 157 -5.75 -9.45 -21.09
CA PRO A 157 -6.18 -10.84 -20.95
C PRO A 157 -5.77 -11.44 -19.62
N ARG A 158 -6.54 -12.42 -19.15
CA ARG A 158 -6.05 -13.34 -18.13
C ARG A 158 -4.97 -14.22 -18.77
N LYS A 159 -3.83 -14.28 -18.13
CA LYS A 159 -2.70 -15.12 -18.57
C LYS A 159 -2.56 -16.26 -17.59
N ASP A 160 -2.34 -17.46 -18.10
CA ASP A 160 -1.94 -18.62 -17.32
C ASP A 160 -0.61 -19.14 -17.86
N ASP A 161 0.38 -19.24 -16.97
CA ASP A 161 1.70 -19.77 -17.33
C ASP A 161 2.04 -20.95 -16.41
N PRO A 162 1.94 -22.18 -16.93
CA PRO A 162 2.24 -23.38 -16.15
C PRO A 162 3.68 -23.44 -15.63
N ALA A 163 4.64 -22.81 -16.32
CA ALA A 163 6.03 -22.76 -15.87
C ALA A 163 6.19 -21.88 -14.63
N ARG A 164 5.54 -20.70 -14.61
CA ARG A 164 5.48 -19.82 -13.42
C ARG A 164 4.81 -20.52 -12.25
N ASN A 165 3.69 -21.16 -12.49
CA ASN A 165 2.95 -21.88 -11.44
C ASN A 165 3.78 -23.05 -10.86
N ARG A 166 4.58 -23.75 -11.67
CA ARG A 166 5.51 -24.79 -11.22
C ARG A 166 6.61 -24.21 -10.35
N ARG A 167 7.32 -23.17 -10.84
CA ARG A 167 8.40 -22.50 -10.13
C ARG A 167 7.93 -21.95 -8.78
N PHE A 168 6.76 -21.35 -8.74
CA PHE A 168 6.18 -20.86 -7.50
C PHE A 168 5.98 -21.97 -6.46
N ARG A 169 5.42 -23.11 -6.87
CA ARG A 169 5.23 -24.26 -5.96
C ARG A 169 6.54 -24.85 -5.47
N GLU A 170 7.55 -24.94 -6.31
CA GLU A 170 8.89 -25.46 -5.95
C GLU A 170 9.58 -24.58 -4.89
N LEU A 171 9.30 -23.26 -4.89
CA LEU A 171 9.96 -22.32 -3.98
C LEU A 171 9.15 -22.05 -2.70
N THR A 172 7.87 -22.36 -2.68
CA THR A 172 6.97 -22.02 -1.56
C THR A 172 6.32 -23.23 -0.90
N GLY A 173 6.46 -24.42 -1.47
CA GLY A 173 5.89 -25.69 -1.02
C GLY A 173 6.59 -26.36 0.14
#